data_1ff76e52d6b061e31b78e7206ff38cac
#
_entry.id   1ff76e52d6b061e31b78e7206ff38cac
#
_cell.length_a   1.000
_cell.length_b   1.000
_cell.length_c   1.000
_cell.angle_alpha   90.00
_cell.angle_beta   90.00
_cell.angle_gamma   90.00
#
_symmetry.space_group_name_H-M   'P 1'
#
loop_
_entity.id
_entity.type
_entity.pdbx_description
1 polymer ?
#
loop_
_entity_poly.entity_id
_entity_poly.type
_entity_poly.pdbx_seq_one_letter_code
_entity_poly.pdbx_strand_id
1 'polypeptide(L)'
;EGQFAVRLRIPSWVKDAPANNDLYTYINKVGNYTLKVNGSSVTPVEGDGYATIARTWKAGDVIELDLPMEVRRIQSHDEVEVNRGKLAIERGPIVYCLEGQDQADGKVFNKFIPADTQMDAAFDAELLNGVVVLTGTAKEVDLDGKVKDVPFKAIPYSTWNNRGRDHMV
;
A
#
# COMPACT_ATOMS: atom_id res chain seq x y z
N GLU A 1 23.28 12.21 29.50
CA GLU A 1 22.48 11.10 30.02
C GLU A 1 21.27 11.66 30.76
N GLY A 2 20.07 11.15 30.47
CA GLY A 2 18.83 11.60 31.08
C GLY A 2 17.68 10.59 30.95
N GLN A 3 16.77 10.58 31.93
CA GLN A 3 15.58 9.74 31.90
C GLN A 3 14.41 10.53 31.30
N PHE A 4 13.92 10.06 30.15
CA PHE A 4 12.75 10.65 29.47
C PHE A 4 12.09 9.64 28.54
N ALA A 5 10.90 9.98 28.07
CA ALA A 5 10.17 9.19 27.10
C ALA A 5 10.31 9.78 25.69
N VAL A 6 10.64 8.92 24.72
CA VAL A 6 10.57 9.24 23.29
C VAL A 6 9.26 8.67 22.75
N ARG A 7 8.48 9.49 22.04
CA ARG A 7 7.23 9.11 21.40
C ARG A 7 7.42 9.13 19.89
N LEU A 8 7.20 7.98 19.24
CA LEU A 8 7.28 7.80 17.80
C LEU A 8 5.89 7.66 17.22
N ARG A 9 5.56 8.46 16.21
CA ARG A 9 4.28 8.35 15.52
C ARG A 9 4.21 7.05 14.73
N ILE A 10 3.18 6.25 14.99
CA ILE A 10 2.89 5.05 14.19
C ILE A 10 1.72 5.37 13.28
N PRO A 11 1.95 5.46 11.96
CA PRO A 11 0.89 5.74 10.99
C PRO A 11 -0.20 4.66 10.98
N SER A 12 -1.44 5.06 10.72
CA SER A 12 -2.58 4.12 10.70
C SER A 12 -2.44 3.03 9.62
N TRP A 13 -1.79 3.35 8.51
CA TRP A 13 -1.59 2.41 7.41
C TRP A 13 -0.68 1.20 7.73
N VAL A 14 0.11 1.23 8.81
CA VAL A 14 0.82 0.02 9.31
C VAL A 14 -0.04 -0.85 10.23
N LYS A 15 -1.27 -0.41 10.55
CA LYS A 15 -2.21 -1.16 11.38
C LYS A 15 -3.19 -1.96 10.52
N ASP A 16 -3.98 -2.82 11.15
CA ASP A 16 -4.90 -3.73 10.45
C ASP A 16 -6.20 -3.09 9.95
N ALA A 17 -6.28 -1.74 9.92
CA ALA A 17 -7.46 -1.03 9.44
C ALA A 17 -7.06 0.14 8.52
N PRO A 18 -7.62 0.24 7.30
CA PRO A 18 -7.31 1.33 6.36
C PRO A 18 -7.87 2.68 6.83
N ALA A 19 -8.91 2.66 7.65
CA ALA A 19 -9.54 3.84 8.22
C ALA A 19 -10.10 3.55 9.63
N ASN A 20 -10.39 4.60 10.42
CA ASN A 20 -10.98 4.47 11.74
C ASN A 20 -12.52 4.28 11.66
N ASN A 21 -12.98 3.40 10.79
CA ASN A 21 -14.38 3.03 10.60
C ASN A 21 -14.48 1.60 10.07
N ASP A 22 -15.67 1.07 10.00
CA ASP A 22 -16.01 -0.28 9.52
C ASP A 22 -16.37 -0.33 8.02
N LEU A 23 -16.30 0.80 7.30
CA LEU A 23 -16.65 0.86 5.87
C LEU A 23 -15.59 0.25 4.98
N TYR A 24 -14.35 0.12 5.44
CA TYR A 24 -13.23 -0.40 4.66
C TYR A 24 -12.39 -1.36 5.48
N THR A 25 -12.00 -2.46 4.87
CA THR A 25 -11.16 -3.49 5.49
C THR A 25 -10.02 -3.91 4.58
N TYR A 26 -8.89 -4.31 5.16
CA TYR A 26 -7.85 -5.01 4.43
C TYR A 26 -8.24 -6.48 4.27
N ILE A 27 -8.21 -6.99 3.05
CA ILE A 27 -8.47 -8.41 2.79
C ILE A 27 -7.22 -9.29 2.90
N ASN A 28 -6.05 -8.69 2.95
CA ASN A 28 -4.79 -9.38 3.21
C ASN A 28 -4.09 -8.78 4.43
N LYS A 29 -3.60 -9.66 5.30
CA LYS A 29 -2.79 -9.24 6.45
C LYS A 29 -1.35 -9.04 6.01
N VAL A 30 -0.70 -8.04 6.56
CA VAL A 30 0.72 -7.75 6.35
C VAL A 30 1.42 -7.59 7.71
N GLY A 31 2.75 -7.54 7.71
CA GLY A 31 3.54 -7.35 8.92
C GLY A 31 3.24 -6.02 9.62
N ASN A 32 3.42 -6.02 10.95
CA ASN A 32 3.36 -4.81 11.77
C ASN A 32 4.73 -4.12 11.76
N TYR A 33 4.80 -2.88 12.25
CA TYR A 33 6.07 -2.18 12.42
C TYR A 33 7.01 -2.92 13.39
N THR A 34 8.31 -2.70 13.26
CA THR A 34 9.29 -3.14 14.23
C THR A 34 10.06 -1.96 14.82
N LEU A 35 10.48 -2.10 16.08
CA LEU A 35 11.17 -1.06 16.81
C LEU A 35 12.37 -1.64 17.54
N LYS A 36 13.52 -1.00 17.36
CA LYS A 36 14.76 -1.39 18.02
C LYS A 36 15.42 -0.18 18.67
N VAL A 37 16.16 -0.43 19.74
CA VAL A 37 17.06 0.53 20.35
C VAL A 37 18.45 -0.11 20.44
N ASN A 38 19.43 0.52 19.82
CA ASN A 38 20.80 0.01 19.71
C ASN A 38 20.85 -1.42 19.17
N GLY A 39 20.06 -1.70 18.11
CA GLY A 39 19.96 -3.00 17.45
C GLY A 39 19.13 -4.04 18.20
N SER A 40 18.70 -3.77 19.45
CA SER A 40 17.88 -4.70 20.23
C SER A 40 16.40 -4.35 20.11
N SER A 41 15.55 -5.37 19.85
CA SER A 41 14.09 -5.18 19.76
C SER A 41 13.53 -4.71 21.10
N VAL A 42 12.63 -3.76 21.06
CA VAL A 42 11.93 -3.20 22.22
C VAL A 42 10.42 -3.27 22.02
N THR A 43 9.71 -3.49 23.14
CA THR A 43 8.24 -3.43 23.16
C THR A 43 7.84 -2.06 23.72
N PRO A 44 7.29 -1.16 22.90
CA PRO A 44 6.88 0.17 23.38
C PRO A 44 5.55 0.09 24.12
N VAL A 45 5.21 1.14 24.86
CA VAL A 45 3.84 1.40 25.29
C VAL A 45 3.10 2.10 24.16
N GLU A 46 2.02 1.49 23.66
CA GLU A 46 1.23 2.07 22.60
C GLU A 46 0.06 2.89 23.16
N GLY A 47 -0.22 4.03 22.54
CA GLY A 47 -1.37 4.88 22.83
C GLY A 47 -1.45 6.09 21.90
N ASP A 48 -2.66 6.51 21.57
CA ASP A 48 -2.96 7.71 20.77
C ASP A 48 -2.21 7.78 19.42
N GLY A 49 -1.91 6.63 18.82
CA GLY A 49 -1.15 6.55 17.57
C GLY A 49 0.36 6.72 17.73
N TYR A 50 0.88 6.54 18.93
CA TYR A 50 2.31 6.61 19.23
C TYR A 50 2.81 5.32 19.89
N ALA A 51 4.06 4.98 19.60
CA ALA A 51 4.87 4.03 20.33
C ALA A 51 5.80 4.81 21.27
N THR A 52 5.70 4.58 22.56
CA THR A 52 6.41 5.32 23.59
C THR A 52 7.48 4.43 24.22
N ILE A 53 8.73 4.92 24.25
CA ILE A 53 9.87 4.26 24.90
C ILE A 53 10.35 5.16 26.03
N ALA A 54 10.16 4.73 27.27
CA ALA A 54 10.64 5.43 28.47
C ALA A 54 11.86 4.69 29.03
N ARG A 55 13.01 5.36 29.03
CA ARG A 55 14.27 4.82 29.56
C ARG A 55 15.27 5.95 29.88
N THR A 56 16.39 5.59 30.46
CA THR A 56 17.56 6.47 30.53
C THR A 56 18.27 6.43 29.18
N TRP A 57 18.43 7.59 28.54
CA TRP A 57 19.07 7.76 27.25
C TRP A 57 20.48 8.28 27.41
N LYS A 58 21.38 7.90 26.52
CA LYS A 58 22.77 8.34 26.41
C LYS A 58 23.02 8.92 25.04
N ALA A 59 24.00 9.82 24.97
CA ALA A 59 24.47 10.30 23.67
C ALA A 59 24.96 9.11 22.82
N GLY A 60 24.52 9.06 21.59
CA GLY A 60 24.81 7.94 20.65
C GLY A 60 23.80 6.80 20.66
N ASP A 61 22.78 6.81 21.54
CA ASP A 61 21.69 5.85 21.41
C ASP A 61 20.95 6.04 20.08
N VAL A 62 20.63 4.94 19.41
CA VAL A 62 19.96 4.90 18.11
C VAL A 62 18.60 4.19 18.24
N ILE A 63 17.57 4.81 17.71
CA ILE A 63 16.24 4.20 17.55
C ILE A 63 16.05 3.85 16.07
N GLU A 64 15.67 2.61 15.80
CA GLU A 64 15.33 2.13 14.46
C GLU A 64 13.85 1.78 14.45
N LEU A 65 13.08 2.49 13.64
CA LEU A 65 11.66 2.21 13.37
C LEU A 65 11.54 1.74 11.94
N ASP A 66 11.12 0.47 11.74
CA ASP A 66 10.82 -0.09 10.43
C ASP A 66 9.30 -0.12 10.22
N LEU A 67 8.85 0.47 9.12
CA LEU A 67 7.45 0.55 8.71
C LEU A 67 7.29 -0.23 7.40
N PRO A 68 6.75 -1.47 7.42
CA PRO A 68 6.68 -2.31 6.24
C PRO A 68 5.77 -1.68 5.17
N MET A 69 6.31 -1.54 3.97
CA MET A 69 5.64 -1.00 2.79
C MET A 69 5.15 -2.14 1.87
N GLU A 70 4.30 -3.00 2.41
CA GLU A 70 3.74 -4.13 1.65
C GLU A 70 2.50 -3.73 0.86
N VAL A 71 2.19 -4.49 -0.19
CA VAL A 71 0.98 -4.27 -1.00
C VAL A 71 -0.24 -4.75 -0.24
N ARG A 72 -1.21 -3.87 -0.07
CA ARG A 72 -2.49 -4.14 0.61
C ARG A 72 -3.65 -3.99 -0.36
N ARG A 73 -4.68 -4.76 -0.13
CA ARG A 73 -5.95 -4.67 -0.84
C ARG A 73 -7.04 -4.25 0.13
N ILE A 74 -7.81 -3.27 -0.29
CA ILE A 74 -8.89 -2.70 0.50
C ILE A 74 -10.20 -3.04 -0.17
N GLN A 75 -11.12 -3.58 0.61
CA GLN A 75 -12.50 -3.83 0.23
C GLN A 75 -13.42 -2.91 1.02
N SER A 76 -14.43 -2.37 0.37
CA SER A 76 -15.50 -1.65 1.06
C SER A 76 -16.51 -2.61 1.64
N HIS A 77 -17.24 -2.16 2.67
CA HIS A 77 -18.42 -2.84 3.17
C HIS A 77 -19.47 -3.00 2.06
N ASP A 78 -20.23 -4.09 2.07
CA ASP A 78 -21.21 -4.41 1.02
C ASP A 78 -22.34 -3.38 0.88
N GLU A 79 -22.63 -2.63 1.92
CA GLU A 79 -23.60 -1.52 1.87
C GLU A 79 -23.10 -0.32 1.04
N VAL A 80 -21.81 -0.24 0.73
CA VAL A 80 -21.26 0.75 -0.20
C VAL A 80 -21.43 0.22 -1.63
N GLU A 81 -22.66 0.27 -2.13
CA GLU A 81 -23.07 -0.38 -3.39
C GLU A 81 -22.19 -0.04 -4.59
N VAL A 82 -21.76 1.22 -4.71
CA VAL A 82 -20.93 1.70 -5.83
C VAL A 82 -19.55 1.06 -5.88
N ASN A 83 -19.11 0.45 -4.78
CA ASN A 83 -17.80 -0.22 -4.67
C ASN A 83 -17.90 -1.75 -4.67
N ARG A 84 -19.09 -2.32 -4.78
CA ARG A 84 -19.24 -3.78 -4.85
C ARG A 84 -18.43 -4.37 -6.00
N GLY A 85 -17.69 -5.44 -5.72
CA GLY A 85 -16.82 -6.10 -6.70
C GLY A 85 -15.57 -5.32 -7.09
N LYS A 86 -15.25 -4.24 -6.35
CA LYS A 86 -14.04 -3.44 -6.57
C LYS A 86 -13.08 -3.56 -5.39
N LEU A 87 -11.80 -3.44 -5.69
CA LEU A 87 -10.73 -3.38 -4.72
C LEU A 87 -9.92 -2.11 -4.96
N ALA A 88 -9.47 -1.47 -3.88
CA ALA A 88 -8.39 -0.51 -3.96
C ALA A 88 -7.07 -1.18 -3.59
N ILE A 89 -5.99 -0.73 -4.22
CA ILE A 89 -4.64 -1.24 -3.98
C ILE A 89 -3.82 -0.11 -3.37
N GLU A 90 -3.13 -0.40 -2.28
CA GLU A 90 -2.20 0.52 -1.67
C GLU A 90 -0.88 -0.16 -1.30
N ARG A 91 0.17 0.63 -1.16
CA ARG A 91 1.48 0.22 -0.62
C ARG A 91 1.95 1.28 0.36
N GLY A 92 1.94 0.94 1.65
CA GLY A 92 2.07 1.94 2.69
C GLY A 92 0.94 2.99 2.60
N PRO A 93 1.23 4.30 2.60
CA PRO A 93 0.22 5.35 2.45
C PRO A 93 -0.13 5.69 0.99
N ILE A 94 0.42 4.97 0.02
CA ILE A 94 0.32 5.28 -1.41
C ILE A 94 -0.75 4.40 -2.03
N VAL A 95 -1.79 5.02 -2.59
CA VAL A 95 -2.82 4.37 -3.41
C VAL A 95 -2.30 4.21 -4.82
N TYR A 96 -2.64 3.10 -5.48
CA TYR A 96 -2.24 2.75 -6.83
C TYR A 96 -3.43 2.71 -7.77
N CYS A 97 -3.18 2.97 -9.05
CA CYS A 97 -4.16 2.85 -10.13
C CYS A 97 -3.52 2.23 -11.37
N LEU A 98 -4.36 1.69 -12.25
CA LEU A 98 -3.96 1.29 -13.60
C LEU A 98 -4.26 2.45 -14.56
N GLU A 99 -3.25 2.89 -15.31
CA GLU A 99 -3.40 3.87 -16.39
C GLU A 99 -3.30 3.16 -17.75
N GLY A 100 -4.10 3.57 -18.74
CA GLY A 100 -4.16 2.90 -20.04
C GLY A 100 -2.81 2.79 -20.72
N GLN A 101 -2.03 3.88 -20.73
CA GLN A 101 -0.73 3.91 -21.37
C GLN A 101 0.33 2.97 -20.74
N ASP A 102 0.08 2.45 -19.56
CA ASP A 102 0.93 1.43 -18.92
C ASP A 102 0.50 0.01 -19.24
N GLN A 103 -0.64 -0.18 -19.94
CA GLN A 103 -1.14 -1.47 -20.36
C GLN A 103 -0.78 -1.74 -21.82
N ALA A 104 -0.46 -2.99 -22.14
CA ALA A 104 -0.03 -3.39 -23.49
C ALA A 104 -1.05 -3.08 -24.59
N ASP A 105 -2.35 -3.10 -24.27
CA ASP A 105 -3.46 -2.82 -25.18
C ASP A 105 -4.08 -1.43 -25.00
N GLY A 106 -3.55 -0.60 -24.10
CA GLY A 106 -4.07 0.73 -23.79
C GLY A 106 -5.41 0.74 -23.06
N LYS A 107 -5.88 -0.41 -22.55
CA LYS A 107 -7.20 -0.52 -21.93
C LYS A 107 -7.11 -0.88 -20.46
N VAL A 108 -8.05 -0.38 -19.66
CA VAL A 108 -8.15 -0.68 -18.22
C VAL A 108 -9.51 -1.27 -17.83
N PHE A 109 -10.60 -0.87 -18.50
CA PHE A 109 -11.97 -1.26 -18.11
C PHE A 109 -12.37 -2.69 -18.46
N ASN A 110 -11.60 -3.37 -19.30
CA ASN A 110 -11.80 -4.77 -19.66
C ASN A 110 -10.95 -5.72 -18.81
N LYS A 111 -10.27 -5.20 -17.79
CA LYS A 111 -9.37 -5.96 -16.92
C LYS A 111 -9.92 -6.02 -15.50
N PHE A 112 -9.74 -7.17 -14.87
CA PHE A 112 -9.97 -7.31 -13.44
C PHE A 112 -8.81 -8.08 -12.79
N ILE A 113 -8.48 -7.70 -11.57
CA ILE A 113 -7.40 -8.29 -10.78
C ILE A 113 -8.05 -9.20 -9.75
N PRO A 114 -7.86 -10.53 -9.82
CA PRO A 114 -8.31 -11.43 -8.77
C PRO A 114 -7.79 -11.01 -7.39
N ALA A 115 -8.61 -11.21 -6.36
CA ALA A 115 -8.28 -10.77 -5.01
C ALA A 115 -7.02 -11.43 -4.43
N ASP A 116 -6.65 -12.60 -4.92
CA ASP A 116 -5.48 -13.38 -4.53
C ASP A 116 -4.26 -13.20 -5.44
N THR A 117 -4.35 -12.33 -6.45
CA THR A 117 -3.23 -12.07 -7.39
C THR A 117 -1.99 -11.64 -6.62
N GLN A 118 -0.87 -12.30 -6.88
CA GLN A 118 0.43 -11.85 -6.37
C GLN A 118 0.86 -10.59 -7.11
N MET A 119 1.40 -9.62 -6.38
CA MET A 119 1.88 -8.35 -6.92
C MET A 119 3.31 -8.12 -6.47
N ASP A 120 4.16 -7.81 -7.43
CA ASP A 120 5.55 -7.42 -7.18
C ASP A 120 5.67 -5.90 -7.18
N ALA A 121 6.47 -5.37 -6.25
CA ALA A 121 6.76 -3.95 -6.15
C ALA A 121 8.22 -3.70 -6.54
N ALA A 122 8.45 -2.88 -7.57
CA ALA A 122 9.80 -2.56 -8.04
C ALA A 122 9.94 -1.05 -8.32
N PHE A 123 11.09 -0.49 -7.99
CA PHE A 123 11.40 0.90 -8.32
C PHE A 123 11.77 1.01 -9.80
N ASP A 124 11.07 1.87 -10.53
CA ASP A 124 11.33 2.22 -11.92
C ASP A 124 11.85 3.66 -11.97
N ALA A 125 13.15 3.82 -12.19
CA ALA A 125 13.83 5.12 -12.18
C ALA A 125 13.48 5.98 -13.40
N GLU A 126 13.11 5.36 -14.51
CA GLU A 126 12.82 6.04 -15.78
C GLU A 126 11.36 6.50 -15.88
N LEU A 127 10.47 5.86 -15.14
CA LEU A 127 9.05 6.17 -15.16
C LEU A 127 8.74 7.32 -14.20
N LEU A 128 8.12 8.41 -14.70
CA LEU A 128 7.58 9.52 -13.89
C LEU A 128 8.60 10.13 -12.90
N ASN A 129 9.86 10.24 -13.29
CA ASN A 129 10.98 10.68 -12.47
C ASN A 129 11.33 9.77 -11.28
N GLY A 130 10.99 8.51 -11.37
CA GLY A 130 11.27 7.49 -10.37
C GLY A 130 10.07 7.22 -9.46
N VAL A 131 9.41 6.09 -9.68
CA VAL A 131 8.28 5.61 -8.86
C VAL A 131 8.42 4.12 -8.58
N VAL A 132 7.80 3.66 -7.51
CA VAL A 132 7.61 2.22 -7.33
C VAL A 132 6.36 1.83 -8.11
N VAL A 133 6.50 0.88 -9.04
CA VAL A 133 5.38 0.28 -9.78
C VAL A 133 4.97 -1.03 -9.14
N LEU A 134 3.69 -1.38 -9.30
CA LEU A 134 3.20 -2.72 -8.98
C LEU A 134 2.90 -3.46 -10.27
N THR A 135 3.34 -4.70 -10.35
CA THR A 135 3.10 -5.57 -11.51
C THR A 135 2.50 -6.90 -11.06
N GLY A 136 1.79 -7.55 -11.95
CA GLY A 136 1.17 -8.84 -11.70
C GLY A 136 0.37 -9.31 -12.89
N THR A 137 -0.50 -10.31 -12.68
CA THR A 137 -1.37 -10.87 -13.70
C THR A 137 -2.82 -10.49 -13.44
N ALA A 138 -3.46 -9.86 -14.42
CA ALA A 138 -4.88 -9.57 -14.45
C ALA A 138 -5.59 -10.54 -15.40
N LYS A 139 -6.91 -10.63 -15.28
CA LYS A 139 -7.80 -11.27 -16.26
C LYS A 139 -8.31 -10.18 -17.20
N GLU A 140 -8.20 -10.39 -18.49
CA GLU A 140 -8.78 -9.54 -19.54
C GLU A 140 -9.96 -10.23 -20.18
N VAL A 141 -11.06 -9.51 -20.36
CA VAL A 141 -12.27 -10.00 -21.03
C VAL A 141 -12.36 -9.33 -22.40
N ASP A 142 -12.42 -10.14 -23.46
CA ASP A 142 -12.63 -9.64 -24.82
C ASP A 142 -14.12 -9.40 -25.13
N LEU A 143 -14.41 -8.91 -26.34
CA LEU A 143 -15.78 -8.61 -26.78
C LEU A 143 -16.65 -9.87 -26.93
N ASP A 144 -16.04 -11.04 -27.10
CA ASP A 144 -16.72 -12.33 -27.19
C ASP A 144 -16.90 -12.97 -25.78
N GLY A 145 -16.49 -12.31 -24.74
CA GLY A 145 -16.57 -12.79 -23.37
C GLY A 145 -15.48 -13.79 -22.99
N LYS A 146 -14.47 -13.99 -23.83
CA LYS A 146 -13.33 -14.86 -23.49
C LYS A 146 -12.41 -14.18 -22.51
N VAL A 147 -11.93 -14.96 -21.55
CA VAL A 147 -11.03 -14.50 -20.49
C VAL A 147 -9.64 -15.05 -20.74
N LYS A 148 -8.64 -14.18 -20.67
CA LYS A 148 -7.22 -14.54 -20.75
C LYS A 148 -6.40 -13.85 -19.68
N ASP A 149 -5.26 -14.43 -19.34
CA ASP A 149 -4.30 -13.82 -18.46
C ASP A 149 -3.46 -12.78 -19.21
N VAL A 150 -3.31 -11.60 -18.62
CA VAL A 150 -2.49 -10.52 -19.17
C VAL A 150 -1.68 -9.86 -18.04
N PRO A 151 -0.46 -9.40 -18.31
CA PRO A 151 0.27 -8.61 -17.35
C PRO A 151 -0.43 -7.25 -17.14
N PHE A 152 -0.33 -6.72 -15.93
CA PHE A 152 -0.70 -5.35 -15.65
C PHE A 152 0.44 -4.60 -14.96
N LYS A 153 0.44 -3.28 -15.12
CA LYS A 153 1.28 -2.36 -14.36
C LYS A 153 0.37 -1.33 -13.68
N ALA A 154 0.57 -1.12 -12.39
CA ALA A 154 -0.08 -0.07 -11.62
C ALA A 154 0.95 0.93 -11.13
N ILE A 155 0.58 2.20 -11.13
CA ILE A 155 1.41 3.34 -10.73
C ILE A 155 0.80 4.04 -9.51
N PRO A 156 1.58 4.84 -8.75
CA PRO A 156 1.01 5.69 -7.72
C PRO A 156 -0.08 6.61 -8.29
N TYR A 157 -1.26 6.62 -7.67
CA TYR A 157 -2.39 7.45 -8.09
C TYR A 157 -2.03 8.93 -8.22
N SER A 158 -1.14 9.43 -7.36
CA SER A 158 -0.67 10.82 -7.39
C SER A 158 0.10 11.19 -8.68
N THR A 159 0.53 10.19 -9.45
CA THR A 159 1.25 10.38 -10.72
C THR A 159 0.39 10.16 -11.95
N TRP A 160 -0.88 9.81 -11.77
CA TRP A 160 -1.83 9.66 -12.86
C TRP A 160 -1.97 10.95 -13.67
N ASN A 161 -2.19 10.83 -14.99
CA ASN A 161 -2.40 11.91 -15.94
C ASN A 161 -1.22 12.89 -16.13
N ASN A 162 -0.05 12.57 -15.58
CA ASN A 162 1.16 13.41 -15.76
C ASN A 162 1.83 13.24 -17.15
N ARG A 163 1.44 12.20 -17.89
CA ARG A 163 1.95 11.88 -19.23
C ARG A 163 0.93 12.16 -20.34
N GLY A 164 -0.15 12.85 -20.03
CA GLY A 164 -1.26 13.16 -20.92
C GLY A 164 -2.55 12.48 -20.51
N ARG A 165 -3.65 12.86 -21.16
CA ARG A 165 -5.00 12.31 -20.87
C ARG A 165 -5.07 10.83 -21.18
N ASP A 166 -5.53 10.03 -20.23
CA ASP A 166 -5.76 8.61 -20.42
C ASP A 166 -6.85 8.08 -19.47
N HIS A 167 -7.30 6.85 -19.74
CA HIS A 167 -8.22 6.14 -18.88
C HIS A 167 -7.49 5.59 -17.65
N MET A 168 -8.19 5.56 -16.52
CA MET A 168 -7.65 5.07 -15.26
C MET A 168 -8.72 4.29 -14.47
N VAL A 169 -8.30 3.30 -13.74
CA VAL A 169 -9.08 2.51 -12.78
C VAL A 169 -8.23 2.16 -11.56
#